data_79b9a76a8e1b09f4c9bb3019987fbe45
#
_entry.id   79b9a76a8e1b09f4c9bb3019987fbe45
#
_cell.length_a   1.000
_cell.length_b   1.000
_cell.length_c   1.000
_cell.angle_alpha   90.00
_cell.angle_beta   90.00
_cell.angle_gamma   90.00
#
_symmetry.space_group_name_H-M   'P 1'
#
loop_
_entity.id
_entity.type
_entity.pdbx_description
1 polymer ?
#
loop_
_entity_poly.entity_id
_entity_poly.type
_entity_poly.pdbx_seq_one_letter_code
_entity_poly.pdbx_strand_id
1 'polypeptide(L)'
;MEEKYGNVKIDNEVLASIAAVEAKTVPGVHRIFTSLVGGIAQFIRKAPDAGVRVVVGENEVSFELRVIIDYGANIPEVTYHIQKKIKDEVERMSGLKVANVDVVVRGVHMSRKQDQEEKEENEEVKNDN
;
A
#
# COMPACT_ATOMS: atom_id res chain seq x y z
N MET A 1 -2.77 -24.64 14.09
CA MET A 1 -2.84 -24.31 15.48
C MET A 1 -3.63 -25.30 16.31
N GLU A 2 -4.81 -25.67 15.94
CA GLU A 2 -5.59 -26.68 16.66
C GLU A 2 -5.65 -27.98 15.87
N GLU A 3 -4.56 -28.73 15.87
CA GLU A 3 -4.48 -30.03 15.19
C GLU A 3 -5.60 -30.97 15.63
N LYS A 4 -6.09 -30.79 16.84
CA LYS A 4 -7.18 -31.55 17.43
C LYS A 4 -8.47 -31.45 16.62
N TYR A 5 -8.73 -30.33 15.97
CA TYR A 5 -9.96 -30.10 15.21
C TYR A 5 -9.73 -29.96 13.71
N GLY A 6 -8.48 -30.14 13.27
CA GLY A 6 -8.09 -29.98 11.88
C GLY A 6 -7.12 -28.83 11.71
N ASN A 7 -6.71 -28.62 10.47
CA ASN A 7 -5.72 -27.59 10.11
C ASN A 7 -6.42 -26.36 9.52
N VAL A 8 -5.90 -25.18 9.85
CA VAL A 8 -6.32 -23.93 9.25
C VAL A 8 -5.16 -23.35 8.46
N LYS A 9 -5.42 -23.06 7.20
CA LYS A 9 -4.45 -22.41 6.33
C LYS A 9 -5.02 -21.09 5.84
N ILE A 10 -4.25 -20.02 5.95
CA ILE A 10 -4.62 -18.71 5.45
C ILE A 10 -3.83 -18.47 4.16
N ASP A 11 -4.53 -18.29 3.05
CA ASP A 11 -3.88 -18.04 1.77
C ASP A 11 -3.18 -16.68 1.78
N ASN A 12 -2.07 -16.59 1.04
CA ASN A 12 -1.31 -15.34 0.92
C ASN A 12 -2.19 -14.19 0.41
N GLU A 13 -3.15 -14.50 -0.46
CA GLU A 13 -4.08 -13.50 -0.98
C GLU A 13 -4.93 -12.84 0.11
N VAL A 14 -5.28 -13.59 1.14
CA VAL A 14 -6.03 -13.05 2.28
C VAL A 14 -5.17 -12.06 3.05
N LEU A 15 -3.92 -12.45 3.32
CA LEU A 15 -2.97 -11.59 4.03
C LEU A 15 -2.68 -10.32 3.24
N ALA A 16 -2.47 -10.46 1.94
CA ALA A 16 -2.25 -9.32 1.04
C ALA A 16 -3.46 -8.39 1.00
N SER A 17 -4.68 -8.95 1.01
CA SER A 17 -5.91 -8.16 1.03
C SER A 17 -6.05 -7.35 2.30
N ILE A 18 -5.73 -7.94 3.45
CA ILE A 18 -5.76 -7.22 4.72
C ILE A 18 -4.78 -6.05 4.67
N ALA A 19 -3.55 -6.31 4.23
CA ALA A 19 -2.53 -5.26 4.12
C ALA A 19 -2.95 -4.15 3.17
N ALA A 20 -3.52 -4.50 2.03
CA ALA A 20 -3.98 -3.52 1.04
C ALA A 20 -5.09 -2.65 1.58
N VAL A 21 -6.09 -3.24 2.23
CA VAL A 21 -7.20 -2.51 2.83
C VAL A 21 -6.70 -1.54 3.90
N GLU A 22 -5.83 -2.03 4.78
CA GLU A 22 -5.32 -1.19 5.88
C GLU A 22 -4.43 -0.05 5.38
N ALA A 23 -3.58 -0.31 4.38
CA ALA A 23 -2.74 0.73 3.81
C ALA A 23 -3.57 1.87 3.22
N LYS A 24 -4.68 1.55 2.57
CA LYS A 24 -5.56 2.55 1.96
C LYS A 24 -6.29 3.41 2.98
N THR A 25 -6.45 2.95 4.21
CA THR A 25 -7.13 3.73 5.26
C THR A 25 -6.23 4.76 5.91
N VAL A 26 -4.93 4.71 5.66
CA VAL A 26 -3.97 5.66 6.25
C VAL A 26 -4.11 7.02 5.58
N PRO A 27 -4.36 8.09 6.34
CA PRO A 27 -4.39 9.45 5.76
C PRO A 27 -3.07 9.78 5.07
N GLY A 28 -3.15 10.33 3.87
CA GLY A 28 -1.98 10.67 3.06
C GLY A 28 -1.65 9.62 2.01
N VAL A 29 -2.23 8.44 2.09
CA VAL A 29 -2.07 7.42 1.04
C VAL A 29 -3.11 7.67 -0.04
N HIS A 30 -2.64 7.94 -1.25
CA HIS A 30 -3.54 8.11 -2.39
C HIS A 30 -4.01 6.76 -2.91
N ARG A 31 -3.07 5.86 -3.18
CA ARG A 31 -3.36 4.50 -3.63
C ARG A 31 -2.13 3.61 -3.51
N ILE A 32 -2.35 2.32 -3.63
CA ILE A 32 -1.28 1.35 -3.77
C ILE A 32 -0.87 1.35 -5.25
N PHE A 33 0.44 1.42 -5.49
CA PHE A 33 0.97 1.39 -6.84
C PHE A 33 0.92 -0.03 -7.39
N THR A 34 0.33 -0.18 -8.57
CA THR A 34 0.32 -1.44 -9.30
C THR A 34 1.04 -1.24 -10.62
N SER A 35 1.91 -2.20 -10.97
CA SER A 35 2.63 -2.14 -12.22
C SER A 35 1.66 -2.35 -13.38
N LEU A 36 1.74 -1.48 -14.39
CA LEU A 36 0.95 -1.61 -15.61
C LEU A 36 1.57 -2.55 -16.63
N VAL A 37 2.68 -3.19 -16.28
CA VAL A 37 3.35 -4.14 -17.17
C VAL A 37 2.45 -5.34 -17.38
N GLY A 38 2.04 -5.57 -18.62
CA GLY A 38 1.11 -6.63 -18.97
C GLY A 38 -0.34 -6.28 -18.71
N GLY A 39 -0.85 -5.21 -19.31
CA GLY A 39 -2.22 -4.74 -19.13
C GLY A 39 -3.30 -5.81 -19.26
N ILE A 40 -3.03 -6.86 -20.02
CA ILE A 40 -3.94 -8.00 -20.16
C ILE A 40 -3.96 -8.84 -18.88
N ALA A 41 -2.82 -8.99 -18.22
CA ALA A 41 -2.73 -9.75 -16.97
C ALA A 41 -3.50 -9.08 -15.83
N GLN A 42 -3.54 -7.74 -15.82
CA GLN A 42 -4.34 -7.00 -14.83
C GLN A 42 -5.84 -7.14 -15.06
N PHE A 43 -6.23 -7.28 -16.31
CA PHE A 43 -7.63 -7.48 -16.66
C PHE A 43 -8.15 -8.83 -16.17
N ILE A 44 -7.27 -9.83 -16.19
CA ILE A 44 -7.59 -11.19 -15.75
C ILE A 44 -7.44 -11.32 -14.22
N ARG A 45 -6.52 -10.57 -13.65
CA ARG A 45 -6.27 -10.54 -12.21
C ARG A 45 -6.92 -9.32 -11.56
N LYS A 46 -8.19 -9.39 -11.30
CA LYS A 46 -8.82 -8.48 -10.34
C LYS A 46 -8.48 -8.93 -8.92
N ALA A 47 -7.19 -9.19 -8.66
CA ALA A 47 -6.77 -9.59 -7.34
C ALA A 47 -6.83 -8.37 -6.42
N PRO A 48 -7.58 -8.42 -5.30
CA PRO A 48 -7.64 -7.32 -4.35
C PRO A 48 -6.28 -7.03 -3.69
N ASP A 49 -5.33 -7.92 -3.87
CA ASP A 49 -3.97 -7.85 -3.36
C ASP A 49 -2.97 -7.24 -4.36
N ALA A 50 -3.44 -6.76 -5.51
CA ALA A 50 -2.55 -6.18 -6.54
C ALA A 50 -1.68 -5.07 -5.94
N GLY A 51 -0.36 -5.20 -6.07
CA GLY A 51 0.61 -4.26 -5.55
C GLY A 51 1.16 -4.59 -4.17
N VAL A 52 0.69 -5.67 -3.54
CA VAL A 52 1.22 -6.12 -2.24
C VAL A 52 1.86 -7.50 -2.41
N ARG A 53 3.13 -7.59 -2.08
CA ARG A 53 3.86 -8.85 -2.08
C ARG A 53 3.91 -9.41 -0.67
N VAL A 54 3.63 -10.71 -0.54
CA VAL A 54 3.59 -11.41 0.76
C VAL A 54 4.60 -12.53 0.74
N VAL A 55 5.40 -12.62 1.79
CA VAL A 55 6.32 -13.74 2.01
C VAL A 55 5.99 -14.34 3.37
N VAL A 56 5.58 -15.61 3.36
CA VAL A 56 5.18 -16.33 4.59
C VAL A 56 6.30 -17.27 5.01
N GLY A 57 6.72 -17.15 6.26
CA GLY A 57 7.64 -18.09 6.90
C GLY A 57 6.91 -18.89 7.97
N GLU A 58 7.67 -19.55 8.85
CA GLU A 58 7.09 -20.26 9.97
C GLU A 58 6.53 -19.26 10.99
N ASN A 59 5.21 -19.23 11.15
CA ASN A 59 4.51 -18.36 12.08
C ASN A 59 4.77 -16.87 11.90
N GLU A 60 5.37 -16.47 10.78
CA GLU A 60 5.61 -15.06 10.51
C GLU A 60 5.33 -14.72 9.05
N VAL A 61 5.08 -13.43 8.81
CA VAL A 61 4.78 -12.93 7.48
C VAL A 61 5.47 -11.58 7.28
N SER A 62 5.94 -11.36 6.06
CA SER A 62 6.53 -10.08 5.64
C SER A 62 5.78 -9.56 4.44
N PHE A 63 5.68 -8.23 4.37
CA PHE A 63 4.98 -7.53 3.29
C PHE A 63 5.91 -6.55 2.61
N GLU A 64 5.72 -6.40 1.32
CA GLU A 64 6.33 -5.33 0.54
C GLU A 64 5.23 -4.69 -0.30
N LEU A 65 5.10 -3.38 -0.21
CA LEU A 65 4.11 -2.65 -0.98
C LEU A 65 4.68 -1.34 -1.48
N ARG A 66 4.12 -0.89 -2.60
CA ARG A 66 4.48 0.38 -3.22
C ARG A 66 3.26 1.29 -3.16
N VAL A 67 3.47 2.53 -2.78
CA VAL A 67 2.36 3.47 -2.56
C VAL A 67 2.60 4.77 -3.29
N ILE A 68 1.50 5.43 -3.63
CA ILE A 68 1.46 6.80 -4.09
C ILE A 68 0.92 7.62 -2.92
N ILE A 69 1.63 8.66 -2.55
CA ILE A 69 1.30 9.50 -1.39
C ILE A 69 0.81 10.85 -1.87
N ASP A 70 -0.14 11.44 -1.14
CA ASP A 70 -0.65 12.77 -1.45
C ASP A 70 0.43 13.84 -1.25
N TYR A 71 0.53 14.75 -2.20
CA TYR A 71 1.42 15.89 -2.08
C TYR A 71 1.09 16.69 -0.82
N GLY A 72 2.12 17.06 -0.08
CA GLY A 72 1.96 17.80 1.17
C GLY A 72 1.91 16.93 2.41
N ALA A 73 1.73 15.63 2.26
CA ALA A 73 1.76 14.72 3.40
C ALA A 73 3.19 14.50 3.87
N ASN A 74 3.34 14.22 5.16
CA ASN A 74 4.64 13.87 5.74
C ASN A 74 4.93 12.40 5.44
N ILE A 75 5.88 12.13 4.56
CA ILE A 75 6.17 10.77 4.08
C ILE A 75 6.60 9.83 5.22
N PRO A 76 7.56 10.19 6.09
CA PRO A 76 7.92 9.30 7.19
C PRO A 76 6.76 8.96 8.11
N GLU A 77 5.90 9.92 8.39
CA GLU A 77 4.73 9.71 9.24
C GLU A 77 3.70 8.80 8.58
N VAL A 78 3.41 9.03 7.31
CA VAL A 78 2.47 8.20 6.55
C VAL A 78 2.96 6.76 6.47
N THR A 79 4.22 6.55 6.14
CA THR A 79 4.79 5.21 6.01
C THR A 79 4.84 4.48 7.35
N TYR A 80 5.14 5.20 8.42
CA TYR A 80 5.07 4.63 9.77
C TYR A 80 3.67 4.13 10.10
N HIS A 81 2.65 4.92 9.79
CA HIS A 81 1.27 4.51 10.03
C HIS A 81 0.85 3.32 9.17
N ILE A 82 1.34 3.25 7.95
CA ILE A 82 1.11 2.07 7.09
C ILE A 82 1.68 0.83 7.76
N GLN A 83 2.93 0.89 8.18
CA GLN A 83 3.62 -0.24 8.81
C GLN A 83 2.90 -0.69 10.07
N LYS A 84 2.50 0.26 10.91
CA LYS A 84 1.84 -0.03 12.18
C LYS A 84 0.45 -0.64 11.96
N LYS A 85 -0.35 -0.07 11.07
CA LYS A 85 -1.69 -0.58 10.79
C LYS A 85 -1.67 -1.99 10.20
N ILE A 86 -0.78 -2.23 9.26
CA ILE A 86 -0.66 -3.56 8.64
C ILE A 86 -0.25 -4.57 9.71
N LYS A 87 0.78 -4.24 10.49
CA LYS A 87 1.24 -5.14 11.56
C LYS A 87 0.12 -5.46 12.54
N ASP A 88 -0.54 -4.45 13.07
CA ASP A 88 -1.56 -4.63 14.09
C ASP A 88 -2.75 -5.45 13.57
N GLU A 89 -3.25 -5.14 12.38
CA GLU A 89 -4.42 -5.84 11.83
C GLU A 89 -4.12 -7.24 11.35
N VAL A 90 -2.98 -7.44 10.69
CA VAL A 90 -2.60 -8.79 10.25
C VAL A 90 -2.39 -9.70 11.46
N GLU A 91 -1.71 -9.22 12.48
CA GLU A 91 -1.49 -10.02 13.70
C GLU A 91 -2.81 -10.32 14.40
N ARG A 92 -3.70 -9.34 14.46
CA ARG A 92 -5.01 -9.52 15.10
C ARG A 92 -5.88 -10.53 14.35
N MET A 93 -5.93 -10.42 13.02
CA MET A 93 -6.84 -11.25 12.22
C MET A 93 -6.29 -12.64 11.93
N SER A 94 -4.97 -12.77 11.78
CA SER A 94 -4.36 -14.04 11.35
C SER A 94 -3.70 -14.82 12.48
N GLY A 95 -3.30 -14.15 13.55
CA GLY A 95 -2.50 -14.77 14.60
C GLY A 95 -1.03 -14.94 14.22
N LEU A 96 -0.65 -14.56 13.00
CA LEU A 96 0.75 -14.62 12.57
C LEU A 96 1.49 -13.39 13.05
N LYS A 97 2.80 -13.55 13.25
CA LYS A 97 3.66 -12.41 13.59
C LYS A 97 4.10 -11.72 12.31
N VAL A 98 4.01 -10.39 12.27
CA VAL A 98 4.50 -9.60 11.15
C VAL A 98 5.97 -9.25 11.41
N ALA A 99 6.85 -9.78 10.59
CA ALA A 99 8.30 -9.56 10.73
C ALA A 99 8.73 -8.23 10.11
N ASN A 100 8.25 -7.94 8.90
CA ASN A 100 8.61 -6.73 8.17
C ASN A 100 7.42 -6.21 7.38
N VAL A 101 7.34 -4.88 7.26
CA VAL A 101 6.46 -4.20 6.32
C VAL A 101 7.33 -3.19 5.58
N ASP A 102 7.75 -3.54 4.38
CA ASP A 102 8.58 -2.67 3.55
C ASP A 102 7.68 -1.82 2.66
N VAL A 103 7.83 -0.51 2.76
CA VAL A 103 7.03 0.44 2.01
C VAL A 103 7.94 1.22 1.08
N VAL A 104 7.63 1.17 -0.21
CA VAL A 104 8.33 1.96 -1.23
C VAL A 104 7.38 3.06 -1.71
N VAL A 105 7.80 4.29 -1.58
CA VAL A 105 7.03 5.43 -2.09
C VAL A 105 7.43 5.65 -3.55
N ARG A 106 6.49 5.36 -4.45
CA ARG A 106 6.75 5.38 -5.89
C ARG A 106 6.38 6.69 -6.55
N GLY A 107 5.57 7.48 -5.90
CA GLY A 107 5.15 8.74 -6.47
C GLY A 107 4.32 9.57 -5.52
N VAL A 108 4.03 10.77 -5.96
CA VAL A 108 3.24 11.74 -5.22
C VAL A 108 2.07 12.16 -6.11
N HIS A 109 0.89 12.13 -5.54
CA HIS A 109 -0.31 12.58 -6.24
C HIS A 109 -0.59 14.04 -5.92
N MET A 110 -0.71 14.85 -6.97
CA MET A 110 -1.13 16.24 -6.83
C MET A 110 -2.60 16.36 -7.21
N SER A 111 -3.37 17.03 -6.38
CA SER A 111 -4.76 17.27 -6.69
C SER A 111 -4.85 18.18 -7.92
N ARG A 112 -5.97 18.06 -8.67
CA ARG A 112 -6.22 18.89 -9.84
C ARG A 112 -6.09 20.39 -9.54
N LYS A 113 -6.49 20.79 -8.34
CA LYS A 113 -6.38 22.17 -7.87
C LYS A 113 -4.91 22.60 -7.68
N GLN A 114 -4.09 21.73 -7.12
CA GLN A 114 -2.65 21.99 -6.94
C GLN A 114 -1.93 22.09 -8.26
N ASP A 115 -2.26 21.21 -9.22
CA ASP A 115 -1.70 21.28 -10.57
C ASP A 115 -2.00 22.59 -11.26
N GLN A 116 -3.22 23.10 -11.11
CA GLN A 116 -3.63 24.37 -11.71
C GLN A 116 -2.90 25.55 -11.09
N GLU A 117 -2.77 25.59 -9.76
CA GLU A 117 -2.05 26.63 -9.05
C GLU A 117 -0.58 26.68 -9.48
N GLU A 118 0.05 25.53 -9.60
CA GLU A 118 1.44 25.43 -10.03
C GLU A 118 1.63 25.88 -11.48
N LYS A 119 0.69 25.56 -12.37
CA LYS A 119 0.72 26.02 -13.76
C LYS A 119 0.54 27.52 -13.87
N GLU A 120 -0.38 28.10 -13.12
CA GLU A 120 -0.63 29.54 -13.08
C GLU A 120 0.59 30.28 -12.56
N GLU A 121 1.22 29.78 -11.51
CA GLU A 121 2.44 30.36 -10.95
C GLU A 121 3.61 30.33 -11.96
N ASN A 122 3.75 29.22 -12.67
CA ASN A 122 4.77 29.09 -13.72
C ASN A 122 4.51 30.02 -14.92
N GLU A 123 3.26 30.25 -15.27
CA GLU A 123 2.88 31.16 -16.34
C GLU A 123 3.13 32.61 -15.95
N GLU A 124 2.86 33.00 -14.71
CA GLU A 124 3.17 34.34 -14.20
C GLU A 124 4.67 34.61 -14.20
N VAL A 125 5.48 33.64 -13.80
CA VAL A 125 6.96 33.77 -13.83
C VAL A 125 7.46 33.94 -15.26
N LYS A 126 6.85 33.27 -16.23
CA LYS A 126 7.21 33.43 -17.66
C LYS A 126 6.80 34.79 -18.24
N ASN A 127 5.71 35.37 -17.77
CA ASN A 127 5.20 36.63 -18.28
C ASN A 127 5.92 37.86 -17.70
N ASP A 128 6.63 37.71 -16.59
CA ASP A 128 7.40 38.78 -15.95
C ASP A 128 8.80 38.97 -16.56
N ASN A 129 9.12 38.21 -17.61
CA ASN A 129 10.34 38.38 -18.39
C ASN A 129 10.00 38.97 -19.76
#